data_87f6802f08514c1146fe3de3ec8d3b51
#
_entry.id   87f6802f08514c1146fe3de3ec8d3b51
#
_cell.length_a   1.000
_cell.length_b   1.000
_cell.length_c   1.000
_cell.angle_alpha   90.00
_cell.angle_beta   90.00
_cell.angle_gamma   90.00
#
_symmetry.space_group_name_H-M   'P 1'
#
loop_
_entity.id
_entity.type
_entity.pdbx_description
1 polymer ?
#
loop_
_entity_poly.entity_id
_entity_poly.type
_entity_poly.pdbx_seq_one_letter_code
_entity_poly.pdbx_strand_id
1 'polypeptide(L)' 'RLIELRRTHNMSQRDLAYKLQLAGYDMDKNVITRIETNKRYVTDLELKAIAEIFQVSYIFLIDGKDE' A
#
# COMPACT_ATOMS: atom_id res chain seq x y z
N ARG A 1 1.93 4.35 7.54
CA ARG A 1 0.76 3.42 7.49
C ARG A 1 1.05 2.19 6.65
N LEU A 2 1.64 2.39 5.49
CA LEU A 2 1.93 1.27 4.59
C LEU A 2 2.95 0.32 5.21
N ILE A 3 3.98 0.84 5.84
CA ILE A 3 5.00 0.02 6.49
C ILE A 3 4.35 -0.83 7.60
N GLU A 4 3.48 -0.24 8.39
CA GLU A 4 2.80 -0.95 9.48
C GLU A 4 1.90 -2.06 8.94
N LEU A 5 1.13 -1.77 7.90
CA LEU A 5 0.27 -2.76 7.27
C LEU A 5 1.06 -3.93 6.73
N ARG A 6 2.15 -3.61 6.04
CA ARG A 6 3.03 -4.63 5.47
C ARG A 6 3.58 -5.54 6.56
N ARG A 7 4.06 -4.96 7.65
CA ARG A 7 4.63 -5.73 8.77
C ARG A 7 3.58 -6.59 9.46
N THR A 8 2.40 -6.05 9.65
CA THR A 8 1.30 -6.79 10.26
C THR A 8 0.92 -8.02 9.44
N HIS A 9 1.05 -7.93 8.12
CA HIS A 9 0.74 -9.04 7.22
C HIS A 9 1.96 -9.86 6.83
N ASN A 10 3.11 -9.61 7.47
CA ASN A 10 4.35 -10.33 7.19
C ASN A 10 4.76 -10.28 5.72
N MET A 11 4.60 -9.11 5.11
CA MET A 11 4.96 -8.89 3.72
C MET A 11 6.22 -8.05 3.59
N SER A 12 7.12 -8.45 2.69
CA SER A 12 8.20 -7.59 2.25
C SER A 12 7.66 -6.59 1.23
N GLN A 13 8.47 -5.58 0.88
CA GLN A 13 8.11 -4.66 -0.22
C GLN A 13 7.92 -5.43 -1.52
N ARG A 14 8.75 -6.43 -1.75
CA ARG A 14 8.66 -7.27 -2.96
C ARG A 14 7.38 -8.08 -2.97
N ASP A 15 6.98 -8.64 -1.84
CA ASP A 15 5.73 -9.39 -1.72
C ASP A 15 4.53 -8.51 -2.04
N LEU A 16 4.52 -7.30 -1.50
CA LEU A 16 3.44 -6.36 -1.76
C LEU A 16 3.39 -5.96 -3.23
N ALA A 17 4.54 -5.67 -3.83
CA ALA A 17 4.60 -5.34 -5.26
C ALA A 17 4.04 -6.47 -6.10
N TYR A 18 4.40 -7.71 -5.78
CA TYR A 18 3.90 -8.88 -6.50
C TYR A 18 2.38 -8.98 -6.42
N LYS A 19 1.82 -8.83 -5.23
CA LYS A 19 0.36 -8.88 -5.05
C LYS A 19 -0.35 -7.77 -5.80
N LEU A 20 0.20 -6.57 -5.79
CA LEU A 20 -0.38 -5.45 -6.51
C LEU A 20 -0.37 -5.70 -8.02
N GLN A 21 0.71 -6.22 -8.56
CA GLN A 21 0.81 -6.53 -9.98
C GLN A 21 -0.16 -7.63 -10.38
N LEU A 22 -0.32 -8.66 -9.55
CA LEU A 22 -1.30 -9.71 -9.79
C LEU A 22 -2.73 -9.18 -9.82
N ALA A 23 -3.00 -8.14 -9.04
CA ALA A 23 -4.32 -7.50 -9.01
C ALA A 23 -4.53 -6.52 -10.17
N GLY A 24 -3.53 -6.33 -11.02
CA GLY A 24 -3.63 -5.46 -12.19
C GLY A 24 -3.14 -4.05 -11.98
N TYR A 25 -2.47 -3.77 -10.87
CA TYR A 25 -1.92 -2.44 -10.61
C TYR A 25 -0.44 -2.39 -10.94
N ASP A 26 -0.02 -1.30 -11.58
CA ASP A 26 1.37 -1.13 -11.99
C ASP A 26 2.16 -0.43 -10.90
N MET A 27 2.39 -1.14 -9.81
CA MET A 27 3.16 -0.64 -8.67
C MET A 27 4.29 -1.61 -8.37
N ASP A 28 5.52 -1.18 -8.62
CA ASP A 28 6.69 -2.00 -8.33
C ASP A 28 7.28 -1.67 -6.96
N LYS A 29 8.35 -2.35 -6.61
CA LYS A 29 9.04 -2.16 -5.34
C LYS A 29 9.54 -0.71 -5.19
N ASN A 30 9.98 -0.09 -6.27
CA ASN A 30 10.50 1.29 -6.22
C ASN A 30 9.40 2.29 -5.87
N VAL A 31 8.20 2.09 -6.42
CA VAL A 31 7.04 2.92 -6.08
C VAL A 31 6.73 2.78 -4.60
N ILE A 32 6.70 1.56 -4.09
CA ILE A 32 6.42 1.29 -2.68
C ILE A 32 7.46 1.96 -1.79
N THR A 33 8.74 1.83 -2.13
CA THR A 33 9.81 2.45 -1.36
C THR A 33 9.66 3.96 -1.30
N ARG A 34 9.31 4.59 -2.42
CA ARG A 34 9.13 6.05 -2.46
C ARG A 34 7.95 6.50 -1.61
N ILE A 35 6.88 5.73 -1.61
CA ILE A 35 5.72 6.03 -0.76
C ILE A 35 6.10 5.90 0.71
N GLU A 36 6.79 4.82 1.08
CA GLU A 36 7.15 4.54 2.46
C GLU A 36 8.17 5.54 3.02
N THR A 37 8.98 6.12 2.17
CA THR A 37 9.98 7.11 2.58
C THR A 37 9.53 8.55 2.37
N ASN A 38 8.25 8.76 2.09
CA ASN A 38 7.64 10.08 1.87
C ASN A 38 8.29 10.86 0.72
N LYS A 39 8.77 10.14 -0.30
CA LYS A 39 9.39 10.78 -1.46
C LYS A 39 8.43 11.02 -2.59
N ARG A 40 7.18 10.59 -2.45
CA ARG A 40 6.12 10.90 -3.39
C ARG A 40 4.77 10.77 -2.70
N TYR A 41 3.79 11.44 -3.25
CA TYR A 41 2.42 11.33 -2.79
C TYR A 41 1.77 10.08 -3.37
N VAL A 42 0.80 9.54 -2.64
CA VAL A 42 0.00 8.40 -3.08
C VAL A 42 -1.15 8.94 -3.92
N THR A 43 -1.31 8.41 -5.14
CA THR A 43 -2.44 8.79 -5.98
C THR A 43 -3.71 8.09 -5.51
N ASP A 44 -4.87 8.57 -5.97
CA ASP A 44 -6.15 7.95 -5.62
C ASP A 44 -6.20 6.49 -6.07
N LEU A 45 -5.68 6.18 -7.25
CA LEU A 45 -5.65 4.81 -7.76
C LEU A 45 -4.75 3.93 -6.90
N GLU A 46 -3.61 4.45 -6.49
CA GLU A 46 -2.68 3.71 -5.64
C GLU A 46 -3.28 3.46 -4.26
N LEU A 47 -3.99 4.44 -3.72
CA LEU A 47 -4.67 4.29 -2.45
C LEU A 47 -5.73 3.20 -2.53
N LYS A 48 -6.49 3.17 -3.62
CA LYS A 48 -7.48 2.12 -3.86
C LYS A 48 -6.82 0.75 -3.92
N ALA A 49 -5.69 0.65 -4.62
CA ALA A 49 -4.96 -0.61 -4.76
C ALA A 49 -4.51 -1.13 -3.38
N ILE A 50 -3.95 -0.27 -2.57
CA ILE A 50 -3.48 -0.63 -1.23
C ILE A 50 -4.66 -1.06 -0.36
N ALA A 51 -5.76 -0.31 -0.42
CA ALA A 51 -6.95 -0.65 0.35
C ALA A 51 -7.48 -2.03 0.00
N GLU A 52 -7.50 -2.39 -1.29
CA GLU A 52 -7.95 -3.69 -1.74
C GLU A 52 -7.04 -4.82 -1.25
N ILE A 53 -5.73 -4.65 -1.37
CA ILE A 53 -4.77 -5.69 -0.99
C ILE A 53 -4.85 -6.00 0.50
N PHE A 54 -4.98 -4.97 1.34
CA PHE A 54 -5.02 -5.13 2.79
C PHE A 54 -6.44 -5.20 3.35
N GLN A 55 -7.44 -4.98 2.51
CA GLN A 55 -8.85 -5.00 2.91
C GLN A 55 -9.14 -4.03 4.05
N VAL A 56 -8.63 -2.81 3.91
CA VAL A 56 -8.83 -1.73 4.88
C VAL A 56 -9.54 -0.56 4.20
N SER A 57 -10.13 0.32 4.99
CA SER A 57 -10.81 1.49 4.46
C SER A 57 -9.82 2.58 4.08
N TYR A 58 -10.27 3.51 3.24
CA TYR A 58 -9.47 4.70 2.91
C TYR A 58 -9.23 5.54 4.16
N ILE A 59 -10.21 5.62 5.04
CA ILE A 59 -10.08 6.39 6.28
C ILE A 59 -8.96 5.82 7.13
N PHE A 60 -8.86 4.51 7.24
CA PHE A 60 -7.77 3.88 7.96
C PHE A 60 -6.41 4.24 7.36
N LEU A 61 -6.31 4.22 6.02
CA LEU A 61 -5.04 4.53 5.35
C LEU A 61 -4.63 5.99 5.54
N ILE A 62 -5.59 6.90 5.52
CA ILE A 62 -5.33 8.33 5.62
C ILE A 62 -5.13 8.77 7.06
N ASP A 63 -6.05 8.39 7.95
CA ASP A 63 -6.09 8.89 9.31
C ASP A 63 -5.64 7.88 10.37
N GLY A 64 -5.49 6.63 9.98
CA GLY A 64 -5.12 5.58 10.92
C GLY A 64 -6.24 5.16 11.86
N LYS A 65 -7.49 5.44 11.50
CA LYS A 65 -8.65 5.12 12.32
C LYS A 65 -9.48 4.03 11.67
N ASP A 66 -9.92 3.08 12.48
CA ASP A 66 -10.94 2.13 12.05
C ASP A 66 -12.29 2.82 12.03
N GLU A 67 -13.06 2.53 11.02
CA GLU A 67 -14.42 3.04 10.96
C GLU A 67 -15.32 2.34 11.96
#